data_d7372170498860045c6e750579485f41
#
_entry.id   d7372170498860045c6e750579485f41
#
_cell.length_a   1.000
_cell.length_b   1.000
_cell.length_c   1.000
_cell.angle_alpha   90.00
_cell.angle_beta   90.00
_cell.angle_gamma   90.00
#
_symmetry.space_group_name_H-M   'P 1'
#
loop_
_entity.id
_entity.type
_entity.pdbx_description
1 polymer ?
#
loop_
_entity_poly.entity_id
_entity_poly.type
_entity_poly.pdbx_seq_one_letter_code
_entity_poly.pdbx_strand_id
1 'polypeptide(L)'
;TSDYFAAGRDLSRKELEQPLTDKPLYSFVMPPKSRQLVFTDLEHSPIPKDALFTGIVDLQTSAPVFARVMMIPMNLNSIESSYWVNNLPIDHVRLRGTFTGAEREMAVTKEYNTTLGGAYVELGNDREDRFVEGVDELDNKAYVKDAGNYGISYTVKIPTSGEDPFRLYFNPLG
;
A
#
# COMPACT_ATOMS: atom_id res chain seq x y z
N THR A 1 0.83 -18.56 -5.94
CA THR A 1 1.25 -18.27 -7.32
C THR A 1 2.70 -17.87 -7.32
N SER A 2 3.47 -18.33 -8.30
CA SER A 2 4.85 -17.89 -8.54
C SER A 2 4.94 -16.45 -9.07
N ASP A 3 3.83 -15.82 -9.35
CA ASP A 3 3.74 -14.47 -9.90
C ASP A 3 3.19 -13.48 -8.86
N TYR A 4 4.08 -13.01 -8.01
CA TYR A 4 3.75 -12.01 -6.98
C TYR A 4 3.46 -10.61 -7.58
N PHE A 5 3.97 -10.30 -8.76
CA PHE A 5 3.63 -9.05 -9.46
C PHE A 5 2.17 -9.06 -9.92
N ALA A 6 1.71 -10.18 -10.50
CA ALA A 6 0.30 -10.32 -10.88
C ALA A 6 -0.62 -10.23 -9.66
N ALA A 7 -0.25 -10.86 -8.56
CA ALA A 7 -1.05 -10.80 -7.32
C ALA A 7 -1.15 -9.36 -6.78
N GLY A 8 -0.04 -8.62 -6.75
CA GLY A 8 -0.02 -7.21 -6.33
C GLY A 8 -0.86 -6.32 -7.24
N ARG A 9 -0.71 -6.46 -8.56
CA ARG A 9 -1.49 -5.72 -9.54
C ARG A 9 -3.00 -6.00 -9.41
N ASP A 10 -3.39 -7.26 -9.27
CA ASP A 10 -4.80 -7.63 -9.16
C ASP A 10 -5.42 -7.13 -7.85
N LEU A 11 -4.64 -7.11 -6.77
CA LEU A 11 -5.07 -6.53 -5.50
C LEU A 11 -5.28 -5.02 -5.61
N SER A 12 -4.30 -4.30 -6.16
CA SER A 12 -4.39 -2.84 -6.37
C SER A 12 -5.54 -2.45 -7.28
N ARG A 13 -5.80 -3.25 -8.33
CA ARG A 13 -6.95 -3.03 -9.21
C ARG A 13 -8.27 -3.21 -8.46
N LYS A 14 -8.41 -4.24 -7.65
CA LYS A 14 -9.61 -4.45 -6.84
C LYS A 14 -9.86 -3.30 -5.88
N GLU A 15 -8.81 -2.78 -5.27
CA GLU A 15 -8.89 -1.62 -4.39
C GLU A 15 -9.42 -0.37 -5.10
N LEU A 16 -8.91 -0.09 -6.30
CA LEU A 16 -9.36 1.03 -7.12
C LEU A 16 -10.78 0.86 -7.68
N GLU A 17 -11.18 -0.37 -8.03
CA GLU A 17 -12.50 -0.68 -8.60
C GLU A 17 -13.59 -0.80 -7.52
N GLN A 18 -13.23 -1.07 -6.29
CA GLN A 18 -14.15 -1.19 -5.16
C GLN A 18 -13.94 -0.02 -4.21
N PRO A 19 -14.70 1.08 -4.38
CA PRO A 19 -14.59 2.21 -3.47
C PRO A 19 -14.90 1.72 -2.04
N LEU A 20 -14.16 2.27 -1.09
CA LEU A 20 -14.38 2.03 0.33
C LEU A 20 -15.87 2.10 0.64
N THR A 21 -16.42 1.01 1.14
CA THR A 21 -17.82 1.02 1.56
C THR A 21 -17.89 1.72 2.92
N ASP A 22 -18.90 2.58 3.10
CA ASP A 22 -19.18 3.21 4.42
C ASP A 22 -19.52 2.16 5.50
N LYS A 23 -19.54 0.89 5.12
CA LYS A 23 -19.91 -0.21 5.99
C LYS A 23 -18.70 -1.08 6.29
N PRO A 24 -18.10 -0.96 7.48
CA PRO A 24 -16.93 -1.74 7.84
C PRO A 24 -17.25 -3.23 7.93
N LEU A 25 -16.32 -4.08 7.49
CA LEU A 25 -16.40 -5.54 7.67
C LEU A 25 -16.34 -5.92 9.16
N TYR A 26 -15.49 -5.21 9.91
CA TYR A 26 -15.31 -5.40 11.33
C TYR A 26 -15.44 -4.06 12.04
N SER A 27 -16.13 -4.06 13.17
CA SER A 27 -16.22 -2.89 14.05
C SER A 27 -16.16 -3.36 15.49
N PHE A 28 -15.28 -2.78 16.28
CA PHE A 28 -15.13 -3.12 17.69
C PHE A 28 -14.63 -1.93 18.50
N VAL A 29 -14.88 -1.99 19.81
CA VAL A 29 -14.34 -1.03 20.76
C VAL A 29 -13.12 -1.63 21.45
N MET A 30 -12.00 -0.93 21.36
CA MET A 30 -10.74 -1.36 21.98
C MET A 30 -10.48 -0.51 23.22
N PRO A 31 -10.45 -1.11 24.43
CA PRO A 31 -10.10 -0.40 25.65
C PRO A 31 -8.66 0.14 25.59
N PRO A 32 -8.34 1.22 26.33
CA PRO A 32 -6.97 1.70 26.44
C PRO A 32 -6.00 0.63 26.91
N LYS A 33 -4.80 0.60 26.30
CA LYS A 33 -3.73 -0.37 26.61
C LYS A 33 -4.08 -1.83 26.35
N SER A 34 -5.18 -2.11 25.64
CA SER A 34 -5.55 -3.46 25.21
C SER A 34 -4.93 -3.84 23.87
N ARG A 35 -5.10 -5.09 23.49
CA ARG A 35 -4.73 -5.63 22.18
C ARG A 35 -5.94 -6.34 21.58
N GLN A 36 -6.11 -6.18 20.30
CA GLN A 36 -7.22 -6.76 19.55
C GLN A 36 -6.70 -7.38 18.27
N LEU A 37 -7.11 -8.60 17.97
CA LEU A 37 -6.92 -9.21 16.67
C LEU A 37 -7.99 -8.63 15.72
N VAL A 38 -7.54 -8.05 14.60
CA VAL A 38 -8.47 -7.42 13.64
C VAL A 38 -9.19 -8.49 12.82
N PHE A 39 -8.48 -9.52 12.35
CA PHE A 39 -9.01 -10.58 11.49
C PHE A 39 -8.97 -11.91 12.20
N THR A 40 -10.08 -12.28 12.85
CA THR A 40 -10.16 -13.55 13.60
C THR A 40 -10.21 -14.78 12.70
N ASP A 41 -10.70 -14.66 11.50
CA ASP A 41 -10.76 -15.72 10.49
C ASP A 41 -9.36 -16.08 9.94
N LEU A 42 -8.43 -15.13 9.89
CA LEU A 42 -7.04 -15.41 9.50
C LEU A 42 -6.29 -16.26 10.53
N GLU A 43 -6.73 -16.28 11.78
CA GLU A 43 -6.15 -17.12 12.81
C GLU A 43 -6.22 -18.61 12.47
N HIS A 44 -7.20 -19.00 11.66
CA HIS A 44 -7.43 -20.37 11.22
C HIS A 44 -7.03 -20.64 9.76
N SER A 45 -6.40 -19.68 9.12
CA SER A 45 -6.00 -19.76 7.71
C SER A 45 -4.49 -19.91 7.59
N PRO A 46 -3.95 -21.14 7.53
CA PRO A 46 -2.51 -21.36 7.47
C PRO A 46 -1.93 -20.85 6.15
N ILE A 47 -0.81 -20.16 6.23
CA ILE A 47 0.00 -19.81 5.07
C ILE A 47 1.01 -20.95 4.87
N PRO A 48 0.96 -21.70 3.76
CA PRO A 48 1.90 -22.78 3.50
C PRO A 48 3.34 -22.25 3.43
N LYS A 49 4.29 -23.14 3.73
CA LYS A 49 5.71 -22.86 3.52
C LYS A 49 5.93 -22.42 2.06
N ASP A 50 6.79 -21.43 1.86
CA ASP A 50 7.14 -20.86 0.55
C ASP A 50 5.97 -20.17 -0.17
N ALA A 51 4.88 -19.88 0.54
CA ALA A 51 3.79 -19.05 0.03
C ALA A 51 3.98 -17.59 0.42
N LEU A 52 3.53 -16.70 -0.46
CA LEU A 52 3.45 -15.26 -0.21
C LEU A 52 2.04 -14.89 0.24
N PHE A 53 1.95 -14.11 1.30
CA PHE A 53 0.73 -13.42 1.67
C PHE A 53 0.85 -11.93 1.28
N THR A 54 -0.15 -11.41 0.60
CA THR A 54 -0.28 -9.99 0.28
C THR A 54 -1.70 -9.53 0.55
N GLY A 55 -1.87 -8.30 1.02
CA GLY A 55 -3.18 -7.75 1.32
C GLY A 55 -3.11 -6.24 1.52
N ILE A 56 -4.23 -5.57 1.28
CA ILE A 56 -4.46 -4.16 1.64
C ILE A 56 -5.55 -4.16 2.70
N VAL A 57 -5.38 -3.35 3.71
CA VAL A 57 -6.31 -3.22 4.84
C VAL A 57 -6.50 -1.76 5.17
N ASP A 58 -7.74 -1.29 5.06
CA ASP A 58 -8.13 0.04 5.48
C ASP A 58 -8.63 0.02 6.92
N LEU A 59 -8.06 0.87 7.75
CA LEU A 59 -8.44 1.00 9.15
C LEU A 59 -8.87 2.45 9.44
N GLN A 60 -10.06 2.59 10.00
CA GLN A 60 -10.52 3.86 10.55
C GLN A 60 -10.55 3.77 12.07
N THR A 61 -9.86 4.68 12.74
CA THR A 61 -9.76 4.69 14.20
C THR A 61 -10.13 6.05 14.76
N SER A 62 -10.80 6.08 15.90
CA SER A 62 -11.18 7.32 16.60
C SER A 62 -10.04 7.93 17.42
N ALA A 63 -8.95 7.20 17.61
CA ALA A 63 -7.74 7.64 18.33
C ALA A 63 -6.52 6.92 17.73
N PRO A 64 -5.29 7.44 17.95
CA PRO A 64 -4.09 6.77 17.49
C PRO A 64 -3.98 5.35 18.03
N VAL A 65 -3.66 4.41 17.14
CA VAL A 65 -3.44 2.99 17.43
C VAL A 65 -2.10 2.54 16.87
N PHE A 66 -1.56 1.48 17.42
CA PHE A 66 -0.40 0.81 16.88
C PHE A 66 -0.84 -0.48 16.17
N ALA A 67 -0.67 -0.54 14.85
CA ALA A 67 -0.97 -1.73 14.06
C ALA A 67 0.31 -2.56 13.88
N ARG A 68 0.18 -3.88 13.99
CA ARG A 68 1.28 -4.83 13.78
C ARG A 68 0.80 -6.01 12.95
N VAL A 69 1.56 -6.35 11.93
CA VAL A 69 1.42 -7.60 11.18
C VAL A 69 2.43 -8.60 11.74
N MET A 70 1.98 -9.80 12.04
CA MET A 70 2.80 -10.85 12.66
C MET A 70 2.63 -12.16 11.92
N MET A 71 3.71 -12.92 11.82
CA MET A 71 3.68 -14.34 11.46
C MET A 71 3.98 -15.15 12.70
N ILE A 72 3.08 -16.05 13.06
CA ILE A 72 3.21 -16.90 14.24
C ILE A 72 2.90 -18.36 13.89
N PRO A 73 3.49 -19.34 14.58
CA PRO A 73 3.10 -20.73 14.42
C PRO A 73 1.63 -20.96 14.73
N MET A 74 0.96 -21.82 13.96
CA MET A 74 -0.48 -22.08 14.07
C MET A 74 -0.93 -22.63 15.42
N ASN A 75 -0.04 -23.23 16.17
CA ASN A 75 -0.32 -23.80 17.50
C ASN A 75 -0.20 -22.78 18.65
N LEU A 76 0.07 -21.52 18.35
CA LEU A 76 0.22 -20.46 19.34
C LEU A 76 -0.97 -19.51 19.32
N ASN A 77 -1.28 -18.93 20.46
CA ASN A 77 -2.29 -17.90 20.58
C ASN A 77 -1.78 -16.57 20.04
N SER A 78 -2.53 -15.92 19.14
CA SER A 78 -2.12 -14.70 18.47
C SER A 78 -1.96 -13.51 19.42
N ILE A 79 -2.89 -13.35 20.36
CA ILE A 79 -2.84 -12.25 21.33
C ILE A 79 -1.66 -12.42 22.28
N GLU A 80 -1.48 -13.61 22.85
CA GLU A 80 -0.34 -13.89 23.74
C GLU A 80 0.98 -13.73 23.00
N SER A 81 1.10 -14.24 21.78
CA SER A 81 2.30 -14.13 20.95
C SER A 81 2.67 -12.66 20.68
N SER A 82 1.70 -11.77 20.58
CA SER A 82 1.94 -10.35 20.34
C SER A 82 2.77 -9.65 21.43
N TYR A 83 2.92 -10.25 22.62
CA TYR A 83 3.71 -9.68 23.71
C TYR A 83 5.21 -9.97 23.60
N TRP A 84 5.59 -11.06 22.94
CA TRP A 84 6.96 -11.54 22.91
C TRP A 84 7.53 -11.82 21.52
N VAL A 85 6.73 -11.64 20.46
CA VAL A 85 7.24 -11.80 19.10
C VAL A 85 8.34 -10.78 18.80
N ASN A 86 9.45 -11.25 18.28
CA ASN A 86 10.56 -10.39 17.90
C ASN A 86 10.27 -9.65 16.59
N ASN A 87 10.77 -8.43 16.47
CA ASN A 87 10.76 -7.72 15.21
C ASN A 87 11.70 -8.40 14.22
N LEU A 88 11.27 -8.55 12.98
CA LEU A 88 12.17 -8.98 11.93
C LEU A 88 13.27 -7.93 11.73
N PRO A 89 14.51 -8.36 11.48
CA PRO A 89 15.57 -7.43 11.13
C PRO A 89 15.20 -6.67 9.85
N ILE A 90 15.69 -5.45 9.75
CA ILE A 90 15.50 -4.62 8.57
C ILE A 90 16.29 -5.25 7.44
N ASP A 91 15.67 -5.44 6.29
CA ASP A 91 16.38 -5.77 5.07
C ASP A 91 17.12 -4.53 4.53
N HIS A 92 18.00 -4.74 3.57
CA HIS A 92 18.80 -3.67 2.97
C HIS A 92 17.98 -2.76 2.04
N VAL A 93 16.77 -3.14 1.68
CA VAL A 93 15.87 -2.36 0.81
C VAL A 93 14.99 -1.40 1.61
N ARG A 94 14.76 -1.69 2.90
CA ARG A 94 13.96 -0.87 3.81
C ARG A 94 12.57 -0.52 3.30
N LEU A 95 11.86 -1.51 2.77
CA LEU A 95 10.48 -1.34 2.28
C LEU A 95 9.43 -1.24 3.40
N ARG A 96 9.86 -1.41 4.64
CA ARG A 96 8.99 -1.28 5.82
C ARG A 96 8.97 0.15 6.30
N GLY A 97 7.80 0.72 6.57
CA GLY A 97 7.67 2.06 7.13
C GLY A 97 6.24 2.48 7.37
N THR A 98 6.09 3.58 8.08
CA THR A 98 4.86 4.34 8.18
C THR A 98 4.99 5.57 7.30
N PHE A 99 4.18 5.63 6.27
CA PHE A 99 4.19 6.68 5.27
C PHE A 99 2.94 7.54 5.37
N THR A 100 3.04 8.79 4.96
CA THR A 100 1.91 9.72 4.92
C THR A 100 1.63 10.15 3.48
N GLY A 101 0.36 10.46 3.17
CA GLY A 101 -0.01 10.93 1.85
C GLY A 101 -0.20 9.80 0.83
N ALA A 102 -1.07 8.84 1.15
CA ALA A 102 -1.42 7.74 0.27
C ALA A 102 -2.16 8.16 -1.01
N GLU A 103 -2.61 9.40 -1.11
CA GLU A 103 -3.26 9.95 -2.30
C GLU A 103 -2.42 11.08 -2.87
N ARG A 104 -2.20 11.03 -4.18
CA ARG A 104 -1.50 12.07 -4.93
C ARG A 104 -2.32 12.58 -6.10
N GLU A 105 -2.38 13.88 -6.22
CA GLU A 105 -2.92 14.54 -7.39
C GLU A 105 -1.78 15.19 -8.18
N MET A 106 -1.66 14.84 -9.46
CA MET A 106 -0.71 15.43 -10.39
C MET A 106 -1.47 16.18 -11.47
N ALA A 107 -1.13 17.43 -11.69
CA ALA A 107 -1.63 18.21 -12.80
C ALA A 107 -0.48 18.48 -13.79
N VAL A 108 -0.61 17.98 -15.00
CA VAL A 108 0.31 18.33 -16.09
C VAL A 108 0.05 19.78 -16.48
N THR A 109 1.08 20.62 -16.38
CA THR A 109 0.95 22.07 -16.62
C THR A 109 0.89 22.42 -18.10
N LYS A 110 1.38 21.54 -18.98
CA LYS A 110 1.36 21.73 -20.42
C LYS A 110 0.25 20.90 -21.03
N GLU A 111 -0.60 21.56 -21.81
CA GLU A 111 -1.65 20.90 -22.56
C GLU A 111 -1.06 19.91 -23.58
N TYR A 112 -1.63 18.71 -23.63
CA TYR A 112 -1.30 17.72 -24.64
C TYR A 112 -2.19 17.92 -25.88
N ASN A 113 -1.57 18.28 -26.99
CA ASN A 113 -2.27 18.35 -28.27
C ASN A 113 -2.20 17.00 -28.97
N THR A 114 -3.36 16.38 -29.21
CA THR A 114 -3.46 15.02 -29.78
C THR A 114 -2.90 14.89 -31.19
N THR A 115 -2.73 16.01 -31.93
CA THR A 115 -2.16 16.01 -33.28
C THR A 115 -0.62 16.01 -33.31
N LEU A 116 0.05 16.21 -32.16
CA LEU A 116 1.52 16.35 -32.10
C LEU A 116 2.28 15.03 -31.83
N GLY A 117 1.59 13.89 -31.83
CA GLY A 117 2.20 12.60 -31.56
C GLY A 117 2.17 12.21 -30.08
N GLY A 118 2.98 11.23 -29.69
CA GLY A 118 2.95 10.67 -28.34
C GLY A 118 3.55 11.58 -27.27
N ALA A 119 3.00 11.50 -26.06
CA ALA A 119 3.57 12.12 -24.86
C ALA A 119 3.56 11.11 -23.71
N TYR A 120 4.38 11.32 -22.70
CA TYR A 120 4.41 10.48 -21.51
C TYR A 120 4.56 11.30 -20.24
N VAL A 121 4.15 10.72 -19.12
CA VAL A 121 4.33 11.23 -17.77
C VAL A 121 4.99 10.14 -16.95
N GLU A 122 6.09 10.44 -16.28
CA GLU A 122 6.76 9.51 -15.38
C GLU A 122 6.17 9.63 -13.97
N LEU A 123 5.88 8.48 -13.36
CA LEU A 123 5.38 8.38 -11.98
C LEU A 123 6.39 7.58 -11.15
N GLY A 124 6.58 7.98 -9.89
CA GLY A 124 7.43 7.26 -8.95
C GLY A 124 8.90 7.12 -9.39
N ASN A 125 9.47 8.17 -9.99
CA ASN A 125 10.84 8.16 -10.51
C ASN A 125 11.89 8.80 -9.56
N ASP A 126 11.46 9.24 -8.38
CA ASP A 126 12.25 9.98 -7.37
C ASP A 126 12.91 11.27 -7.87
N ARG A 127 12.44 11.82 -8.97
CA ARG A 127 12.91 13.09 -9.57
C ARG A 127 11.77 14.11 -9.63
N GLU A 128 10.94 14.00 -10.67
CA GLU A 128 9.73 14.81 -10.85
C GLU A 128 8.64 14.38 -9.89
N ASP A 129 8.49 13.08 -9.70
CA ASP A 129 7.59 12.47 -8.73
C ASP A 129 8.39 11.71 -7.68
N ARG A 130 8.67 12.39 -6.58
CA ARG A 130 9.48 11.85 -5.49
C ARG A 130 8.79 10.71 -4.76
N PHE A 131 9.58 9.75 -4.29
CA PHE A 131 9.08 8.72 -3.40
C PHE A 131 8.52 9.31 -2.10
N VAL A 132 7.46 8.70 -1.59
CA VAL A 132 6.90 9.06 -0.29
C VAL A 132 7.92 8.78 0.81
N GLU A 133 8.10 9.74 1.68
CA GLU A 133 9.00 9.65 2.81
C GLU A 133 8.25 9.22 4.07
N GLY A 134 8.90 8.48 4.93
CA GLY A 134 8.31 7.95 6.15
C GLY A 134 9.34 7.58 7.20
N VAL A 135 8.88 6.87 8.21
CA VAL A 135 9.72 6.41 9.31
C VAL A 135 9.50 4.92 9.58
N ASP A 136 10.55 4.22 9.92
CA ASP A 136 10.46 2.85 10.44
C ASP A 136 10.27 2.90 11.96
N GLU A 137 9.07 2.66 12.44
CA GLU A 137 8.73 2.69 13.85
C GLU A 137 9.43 1.58 14.67
N LEU A 138 9.95 0.56 14.01
CA LEU A 138 10.67 -0.55 14.66
C LEU A 138 12.19 -0.33 14.72
N ASP A 139 12.71 0.69 14.02
CA ASP A 139 14.13 1.06 14.03
C ASP A 139 14.33 2.52 14.46
N ASN A 140 13.93 2.83 15.69
CA ASN A 140 14.12 4.15 16.30
C ASN A 140 13.67 5.32 15.40
N LYS A 141 12.62 5.11 14.61
CA LYS A 141 12.11 6.06 13.62
C LYS A 141 13.13 6.44 12.56
N ALA A 142 13.94 5.47 12.14
CA ALA A 142 14.85 5.66 11.02
C ALA A 142 14.07 6.12 9.78
N TYR A 143 14.67 7.07 9.06
CA TYR A 143 14.12 7.56 7.80
C TYR A 143 14.08 6.46 6.76
N VAL A 144 12.95 6.37 6.08
CA VAL A 144 12.71 5.42 4.98
C VAL A 144 12.01 6.10 3.82
N LYS A 145 12.14 5.52 2.64
CA LYS A 145 11.40 5.93 1.44
C LYS A 145 10.61 4.74 0.90
N ASP A 146 9.41 5.02 0.43
CA ASP A 146 8.62 4.06 -0.33
C ASP A 146 9.11 4.04 -1.78
N ALA A 147 10.17 3.28 -2.04
CA ALA A 147 10.80 3.21 -3.36
C ALA A 147 9.86 2.57 -4.39
N GLY A 148 9.26 3.39 -5.23
CA GLY A 148 8.25 3.01 -6.21
C GLY A 148 6.83 3.43 -5.83
N ASN A 149 6.66 4.13 -4.71
CA ASN A 149 5.35 4.64 -4.24
C ASN A 149 4.27 3.54 -4.18
N TYR A 150 4.60 2.40 -3.59
CA TYR A 150 3.69 1.28 -3.46
C TYR A 150 2.50 1.63 -2.55
N GLY A 151 1.29 1.32 -3.01
CA GLY A 151 0.06 1.63 -2.26
C GLY A 151 -0.39 3.09 -2.37
N ILE A 152 0.27 3.90 -3.21
CA ILE A 152 -0.14 5.27 -3.47
C ILE A 152 -1.14 5.31 -4.62
N SER A 153 -2.27 5.97 -4.39
CA SER A 153 -3.26 6.25 -5.42
C SER A 153 -2.93 7.55 -6.15
N TYR A 154 -2.90 7.51 -7.47
CA TYR A 154 -2.60 8.66 -8.31
C TYR A 154 -3.83 9.13 -9.07
N THR A 155 -4.14 10.41 -8.96
CA THR A 155 -5.05 11.11 -9.87
C THR A 155 -4.23 12.01 -10.78
N VAL A 156 -4.12 11.66 -12.07
CA VAL A 156 -3.33 12.43 -13.04
C VAL A 156 -4.27 13.22 -13.93
N LYS A 157 -4.18 14.57 -13.88
CA LYS A 157 -4.97 15.49 -14.70
C LYS A 157 -4.13 15.95 -15.87
N ILE A 158 -4.54 15.61 -17.10
CA ILE A 158 -3.85 15.97 -18.33
C ILE A 158 -4.82 16.80 -19.17
N PRO A 159 -4.65 18.13 -19.26
CA PRO A 159 -5.42 18.93 -20.20
C PRO A 159 -5.11 18.48 -21.64
N THR A 160 -6.13 18.30 -22.45
CA THR A 160 -5.97 17.85 -23.84
C THR A 160 -6.67 18.79 -24.82
N SER A 161 -6.07 18.96 -26.00
CA SER A 161 -6.64 19.63 -27.14
C SER A 161 -6.42 18.82 -28.42
N GLY A 162 -7.02 19.28 -29.53
CA GLY A 162 -7.00 18.55 -30.79
C GLY A 162 -8.20 17.63 -30.97
N GLU A 163 -8.41 17.19 -32.21
CA GLU A 163 -9.57 16.35 -32.59
C GLU A 163 -9.22 14.88 -32.80
N ASP A 164 -7.93 14.53 -32.78
CA ASP A 164 -7.49 13.16 -33.01
C ASP A 164 -7.74 12.28 -31.77
N PRO A 165 -8.26 11.06 -31.96
CA PRO A 165 -8.40 10.12 -30.89
C PRO A 165 -7.02 9.67 -30.37
N PHE A 166 -6.90 9.48 -29.06
CA PHE A 166 -5.67 9.01 -28.42
C PHE A 166 -5.91 7.75 -27.56
N ARG A 167 -4.82 7.08 -27.23
CA ARG A 167 -4.84 5.93 -26.34
C ARG A 167 -3.92 6.21 -25.16
N LEU A 168 -4.37 5.78 -23.97
CA LEU A 168 -3.53 5.75 -22.78
C LEU A 168 -2.88 4.38 -22.63
N TYR A 169 -1.58 4.40 -22.38
CA TYR A 169 -0.82 3.22 -22.04
C TYR A 169 -0.20 3.41 -20.67
N PHE A 170 -0.22 2.37 -19.87
CA PHE A 170 0.50 2.31 -18.62
C PHE A 170 1.64 1.30 -18.74
N ASN A 171 2.87 1.78 -18.50
CA ASN A 171 4.06 0.93 -18.47
C ASN A 171 4.61 0.89 -17.05
N PRO A 172 4.33 -0.17 -16.27
CA PRO A 172 4.66 -0.22 -14.85
C PRO A 172 6.13 -0.50 -14.55
N LEU A 173 6.96 -0.74 -15.56
CA LEU A 173 8.37 -1.09 -15.35
C LEU A 173 9.36 -0.06 -15.91
N GLY A 174 8.86 1.05 -16.45
CA GLY A 174 9.69 2.11 -17.02
C GLY A 174 10.26 1.79 -18.39
#